data_3246a386f905d7410f932b05953cafaa
#
_entry.id   3246a386f905d7410f932b05953cafaa
#
_cell.length_a   1.000
_cell.length_b   1.000
_cell.length_c   1.000
_cell.angle_alpha   90.00
_cell.angle_beta   90.00
_cell.angle_gamma   90.00
#
_symmetry.space_group_name_H-M   'P 1'
#
loop_
_entity.id
_entity.type
_entity.pdbx_description
1 polymer ?
#
loop_
_entity_poly.entity_id
_entity_poly.type
_entity_poly.pdbx_seq_one_letter_code
_entity_poly.pdbx_strand_id
1 'polypeptide(L)'
;MDWIDECVSQDTGVSKAKVTNIKESSKNLNLNKSRINDIYEEGTEESNVLIAIRSYYAALVNYLLTNLRVQFEGIDNVPNFPNPVPIVIGGGTALVTGFLDVFNEQFDQSEFPIPVSEIVLIEDAHTAVARGCLSEAQLAEEDEEDDN
;
A
#
# COMPACT_ATOMS: atom_id res chain seq x y z
N MET A 1 -0.77 -2.30 12.50
CA MET A 1 -1.73 -1.64 11.59
C MET A 1 -3.09 -1.53 12.26
N ASP A 2 -3.10 -0.75 13.37
CA ASP A 2 -4.26 -0.68 14.27
C ASP A 2 -5.45 0.11 13.73
N TRP A 3 -5.19 1.07 12.82
CA TRP A 3 -6.25 1.93 12.30
C TRP A 3 -7.30 1.18 11.47
N ILE A 4 -6.88 0.31 10.55
CA ILE A 4 -7.82 -0.48 9.72
C ILE A 4 -8.66 -1.39 10.62
N ASP A 5 -8.03 -2.08 11.58
CA ASP A 5 -8.73 -2.99 12.48
C ASP A 5 -9.76 -2.25 13.33
N GLU A 6 -9.45 -1.04 13.77
CA GLU A 6 -10.37 -0.16 14.52
C GLU A 6 -11.57 0.24 13.67
N CYS A 7 -11.33 0.74 12.46
CA CYS A 7 -12.40 1.16 11.55
C CYS A 7 -13.31 0.00 11.15
N VAL A 8 -12.72 -1.15 10.79
CA VAL A 8 -13.48 -2.36 10.46
C VAL A 8 -14.33 -2.82 11.65
N SER A 9 -13.78 -2.79 12.86
CA SER A 9 -14.50 -3.13 14.08
C SER A 9 -15.70 -2.23 14.30
N GLN A 10 -15.55 -0.92 14.10
CA GLN A 10 -16.64 0.05 14.25
C GLN A 10 -17.75 -0.15 13.21
N ASP A 11 -17.37 -0.37 11.94
CA ASP A 11 -18.33 -0.48 10.85
C ASP A 11 -19.07 -1.83 10.84
N THR A 12 -18.39 -2.92 11.20
CA THR A 12 -19.00 -4.26 11.16
C THR A 12 -19.64 -4.67 12.48
N GLY A 13 -19.34 -3.96 13.57
CA GLY A 13 -19.74 -4.34 14.93
C GLY A 13 -18.97 -5.55 15.48
N VAL A 14 -18.00 -6.07 14.76
CA VAL A 14 -17.14 -7.18 15.18
C VAL A 14 -16.00 -6.65 16.05
N SER A 15 -15.70 -7.33 17.16
CA SER A 15 -14.64 -6.85 18.06
C SER A 15 -13.28 -6.77 17.35
N LYS A 16 -12.47 -5.76 17.68
CA LYS A 16 -11.13 -5.54 17.11
C LYS A 16 -10.26 -6.80 17.18
N ALA A 17 -10.27 -7.50 18.32
CA ALA A 17 -9.52 -8.74 18.47
C ALA A 17 -9.94 -9.82 17.47
N LYS A 18 -11.24 -9.90 17.14
CA LYS A 18 -11.76 -10.84 16.15
C LYS A 18 -11.41 -10.41 14.73
N VAL A 19 -11.48 -9.11 14.42
CA VAL A 19 -11.01 -8.56 13.13
C VAL A 19 -9.52 -8.86 12.91
N THR A 20 -8.67 -8.61 13.90
CA THR A 20 -7.25 -8.94 13.84
C THR A 20 -7.04 -10.44 13.63
N ASN A 21 -7.79 -11.29 14.34
CA ASN A 21 -7.71 -12.75 14.18
C ASN A 21 -8.11 -13.19 12.76
N ILE A 22 -9.21 -12.68 12.22
CA ILE A 22 -9.64 -12.97 10.84
C ILE A 22 -8.56 -12.55 9.86
N LYS A 23 -7.97 -11.37 10.01
CA LYS A 23 -6.90 -10.84 9.17
C LYS A 23 -5.62 -11.70 9.23
N GLU A 24 -5.23 -12.14 10.42
CA GLU A 24 -3.98 -12.88 10.64
C GLU A 24 -4.14 -14.39 10.43
N SER A 25 -5.30 -14.97 10.76
CA SER A 25 -5.57 -16.40 10.61
C SER A 25 -6.01 -16.79 9.21
N SER A 26 -6.49 -15.84 8.40
CA SER A 26 -6.76 -16.14 7.01
C SER A 26 -5.43 -16.32 6.29
N LYS A 27 -4.97 -17.58 6.22
CA LYS A 27 -3.78 -17.99 5.42
C LYS A 27 -3.84 -17.50 3.96
N ASN A 28 -4.97 -16.90 3.58
CA ASN A 28 -5.28 -16.41 2.25
C ASN A 28 -6.04 -15.08 2.32
N LEU A 29 -5.69 -14.17 3.23
CA LEU A 29 -6.20 -12.80 3.13
C LEU A 29 -5.82 -12.28 1.75
N ASN A 30 -6.82 -12.20 0.87
CA ASN A 30 -6.67 -11.74 -0.48
C ASN A 30 -7.64 -10.58 -0.68
N LEU A 31 -7.09 -9.40 -0.95
CA LEU A 31 -7.88 -8.19 -1.17
C LEU A 31 -8.56 -8.18 -2.55
N ASN A 32 -8.33 -9.18 -3.39
CA ASN A 32 -9.02 -9.30 -4.67
C ASN A 32 -10.50 -9.61 -4.43
N LYS A 33 -11.37 -8.76 -4.93
CA LYS A 33 -12.82 -8.82 -4.71
C LYS A 33 -13.46 -10.15 -5.17
N SER A 34 -13.03 -10.67 -6.31
CA SER A 34 -13.53 -11.95 -6.83
C SER A 34 -13.19 -13.10 -5.90
N ARG A 35 -11.98 -13.10 -5.32
CA ARG A 35 -11.52 -14.17 -4.41
C ARG A 35 -12.27 -14.17 -3.07
N ILE A 36 -12.65 -12.99 -2.55
CA ILE A 36 -13.45 -12.93 -1.32
C ILE A 36 -14.80 -13.63 -1.55
N ASN A 37 -15.45 -13.34 -2.65
CA ASN A 37 -16.75 -13.93 -3.00
C ASN A 37 -16.66 -15.42 -3.35
N ASP A 38 -15.53 -15.91 -3.87
CA ASP A 38 -15.31 -17.31 -4.21
C ASP A 38 -15.06 -18.19 -2.96
N ILE A 39 -14.48 -17.62 -1.90
CA ILE A 39 -14.04 -18.37 -0.71
C ILE A 39 -15.08 -18.31 0.39
N TYR A 40 -15.78 -17.20 0.53
CA TYR A 40 -16.73 -16.95 1.62
C TYR A 40 -18.12 -16.75 1.07
N GLU A 41 -19.08 -17.40 1.73
CA GLU A 41 -20.50 -17.21 1.42
C GLU A 41 -20.90 -15.76 1.68
N GLU A 42 -21.56 -15.15 0.70
CA GLU A 42 -21.98 -13.76 0.78
C GLU A 42 -22.92 -13.51 1.99
N GLY A 43 -22.64 -12.46 2.74
CA GLY A 43 -23.41 -12.08 3.93
C GLY A 43 -22.96 -12.77 5.23
N THR A 44 -21.93 -13.62 5.19
CA THR A 44 -21.31 -14.12 6.44
C THR A 44 -20.53 -13.02 7.14
N GLU A 45 -20.31 -13.17 8.45
CA GLU A 45 -19.53 -12.21 9.24
C GLU A 45 -18.11 -12.08 8.70
N GLU A 46 -17.47 -13.19 8.34
CA GLU A 46 -16.13 -13.24 7.77
C GLU A 46 -16.07 -12.50 6.43
N SER A 47 -17.04 -12.75 5.54
CA SER A 47 -17.15 -12.05 4.25
C SER A 47 -17.30 -10.54 4.45
N ASN A 48 -18.17 -10.11 5.35
CA ASN A 48 -18.40 -8.70 5.63
C ASN A 48 -17.13 -8.02 6.20
N VAL A 49 -16.41 -8.68 7.10
CA VAL A 49 -15.15 -8.19 7.65
C VAL A 49 -14.09 -8.04 6.55
N LEU A 50 -13.94 -9.02 5.67
CA LEU A 50 -12.95 -8.97 4.58
C LEU A 50 -13.27 -7.90 3.53
N ILE A 51 -14.55 -7.72 3.21
CA ILE A 51 -15.00 -6.63 2.32
C ILE A 51 -14.70 -5.27 2.96
N ALA A 52 -14.96 -5.12 4.27
CA ALA A 52 -14.63 -3.90 5.00
C ALA A 52 -13.10 -3.65 5.02
N ILE A 53 -12.29 -4.67 5.33
CA ILE A 53 -10.83 -4.58 5.27
C ILE A 53 -10.38 -4.07 3.90
N ARG A 54 -10.87 -4.67 2.80
CA ARG A 54 -10.53 -4.24 1.43
C ARG A 54 -10.91 -2.78 1.19
N SER A 55 -12.07 -2.36 1.65
CA SER A 55 -12.56 -0.98 1.49
C SER A 55 -11.65 0.02 2.19
N TYR A 56 -11.16 -0.31 3.39
CA TYR A 56 -10.21 0.54 4.11
C TYR A 56 -8.81 0.55 3.48
N TYR A 57 -8.36 -0.55 2.87
CA TYR A 57 -7.15 -0.54 2.06
C TYR A 57 -7.30 0.37 0.84
N ALA A 58 -8.44 0.31 0.15
CA ALA A 58 -8.72 1.21 -0.97
C ALA A 58 -8.75 2.69 -0.53
N ALA A 59 -9.38 2.98 0.60
CA ALA A 59 -9.40 4.33 1.19
C ALA A 59 -7.99 4.82 1.56
N LEU A 60 -7.14 3.95 2.12
CA LEU A 60 -5.74 4.26 2.44
C LEU A 60 -4.95 4.60 1.16
N VAL A 61 -5.06 3.78 0.13
CA VAL A 61 -4.36 4.03 -1.15
C VAL A 61 -4.85 5.33 -1.79
N ASN A 62 -6.15 5.54 -1.83
CA ASN A 62 -6.73 6.79 -2.36
C ASN A 62 -6.21 8.02 -1.59
N TYR A 63 -6.17 7.94 -0.26
CA TYR A 63 -5.61 9.01 0.58
C TYR A 63 -4.15 9.29 0.24
N LEU A 64 -3.31 8.25 0.08
CA LEU A 64 -1.90 8.38 -0.30
C LEU A 64 -1.75 9.04 -1.68
N LEU A 65 -2.48 8.56 -2.69
CA LEU A 65 -2.42 9.11 -4.05
C LEU A 65 -2.90 10.57 -4.10
N THR A 66 -3.96 10.89 -3.36
CA THR A 66 -4.47 12.26 -3.26
C THR A 66 -3.44 13.21 -2.62
N ASN A 67 -2.81 12.78 -1.52
CA ASN A 67 -1.78 13.60 -0.87
C ASN A 67 -0.54 13.77 -1.77
N LEU A 68 -0.11 12.72 -2.46
CA LEU A 68 0.99 12.83 -3.43
C LEU A 68 0.64 13.83 -4.54
N ARG A 69 -0.56 13.74 -5.11
CA ARG A 69 -1.02 14.69 -6.12
C ARG A 69 -0.95 16.13 -5.61
N VAL A 70 -1.51 16.40 -4.43
CA VAL A 70 -1.50 17.74 -3.82
C VAL A 70 -0.06 18.24 -3.61
N GLN A 71 0.86 17.37 -3.19
CA GLN A 71 2.26 17.74 -3.04
C GLN A 71 2.91 18.14 -4.38
N PHE A 72 2.64 17.39 -5.45
CA PHE A 72 3.14 17.71 -6.79
C PHE A 72 2.52 18.99 -7.35
N GLU A 73 1.22 19.22 -7.16
CA GLU A 73 0.53 20.44 -7.59
C GLU A 73 1.03 21.70 -6.86
N GLY A 74 1.52 21.55 -5.63
CA GLY A 74 2.11 22.63 -4.83
C GLY A 74 3.55 22.99 -5.15
N ILE A 75 4.20 22.28 -6.08
CA ILE A 75 5.58 22.54 -6.49
C ILE A 75 5.57 23.39 -7.76
N ASP A 76 6.08 24.62 -7.68
CA ASP A 76 6.14 25.57 -8.81
C ASP A 76 6.92 25.04 -10.04
N ASN A 77 7.82 24.07 -9.83
CA ASN A 77 8.58 23.41 -10.87
C ASN A 77 8.57 21.90 -10.66
N VAL A 78 7.48 21.23 -11.02
CA VAL A 78 7.47 19.76 -11.09
C VAL A 78 8.55 19.34 -12.08
N PRO A 79 9.52 18.49 -11.69
CA PRO A 79 10.54 18.02 -12.62
C PRO A 79 9.90 17.42 -13.87
N ASN A 80 10.29 17.90 -15.03
CA ASN A 80 9.84 17.29 -16.28
C ASN A 80 10.60 15.98 -16.45
N PHE A 81 9.94 14.88 -16.11
CA PHE A 81 10.49 13.54 -16.31
C PHE A 81 10.46 13.20 -17.81
N PRO A 82 11.64 13.07 -18.47
CA PRO A 82 11.71 12.78 -19.91
C PRO A 82 11.13 11.40 -20.26
N ASN A 83 11.08 10.51 -19.28
CA ASN A 83 10.51 9.16 -19.40
C ASN A 83 9.55 8.89 -18.24
N PRO A 84 8.53 8.04 -18.44
CA PRO A 84 7.69 7.57 -17.34
C PRO A 84 8.52 6.91 -16.22
N VAL A 85 8.16 7.15 -14.97
CA VAL A 85 8.88 6.65 -13.79
C VAL A 85 8.14 5.48 -13.14
N PRO A 86 8.83 4.49 -12.55
CA PRO A 86 8.17 3.43 -11.81
C PRO A 86 7.71 3.93 -10.42
N ILE A 87 6.57 3.43 -9.95
CA ILE A 87 6.18 3.51 -8.54
C ILE A 87 6.62 2.21 -7.86
N VAL A 88 7.52 2.34 -6.90
CA VAL A 88 7.99 1.20 -6.10
C VAL A 88 7.34 1.26 -4.72
N ILE A 89 6.61 0.21 -4.36
CA ILE A 89 5.87 0.12 -3.11
C ILE A 89 6.58 -0.85 -2.17
N GLY A 90 6.78 -0.43 -0.93
CA GLY A 90 7.40 -1.24 0.12
C GLY A 90 6.65 -1.12 1.45
N GLY A 91 7.06 -1.94 2.41
CA GLY A 91 6.52 -1.94 3.76
C GLY A 91 5.50 -3.04 4.03
N GLY A 92 5.34 -3.37 5.31
CA GLY A 92 4.52 -4.52 5.75
C GLY A 92 3.05 -4.45 5.35
N THR A 93 2.49 -3.25 5.20
CA THR A 93 1.10 -3.04 4.76
C THR A 93 0.87 -3.53 3.33
N ALA A 94 1.87 -3.39 2.47
CA ALA A 94 1.79 -3.77 1.06
C ALA A 94 1.96 -5.28 0.81
N LEU A 95 2.33 -6.06 1.84
CA LEU A 95 2.55 -7.51 1.73
C LEU A 95 1.26 -8.32 1.71
N VAL A 96 0.13 -7.71 1.96
CA VAL A 96 -1.17 -8.39 1.88
C VAL A 96 -1.45 -8.77 0.43
N THR A 97 -1.78 -10.04 0.21
CA THR A 97 -2.13 -10.53 -1.13
C THR A 97 -3.27 -9.72 -1.73
N GLY A 98 -3.13 -9.31 -3.00
CA GLY A 98 -4.11 -8.47 -3.68
C GLY A 98 -3.97 -6.97 -3.40
N PHE A 99 -2.94 -6.55 -2.63
CA PHE A 99 -2.70 -5.12 -2.39
C PHE A 99 -2.42 -4.37 -3.70
N LEU A 100 -1.60 -4.95 -4.60
CA LEU A 100 -1.33 -4.33 -5.91
C LEU A 100 -2.59 -4.18 -6.76
N ASP A 101 -3.52 -5.13 -6.69
CA ASP A 101 -4.79 -5.02 -7.41
C ASP A 101 -5.59 -3.81 -6.91
N VAL A 102 -5.68 -3.65 -5.58
CA VAL A 102 -6.33 -2.49 -4.96
C VAL A 102 -5.60 -1.20 -5.32
N PHE A 103 -4.27 -1.21 -5.30
CA PHE A 103 -3.48 -0.03 -5.64
C PHE A 103 -3.71 0.39 -7.09
N ASN A 104 -3.62 -0.55 -8.03
CA ASN A 104 -3.87 -0.27 -9.45
C ASN A 104 -5.30 0.24 -9.69
N GLU A 105 -6.31 -0.37 -9.08
CA GLU A 105 -7.70 0.10 -9.18
C GLU A 105 -7.85 1.57 -8.72
N GLN A 106 -7.19 1.96 -7.63
CA GLN A 106 -7.25 3.34 -7.14
C GLN A 106 -6.39 4.29 -7.99
N PHE A 107 -5.24 3.80 -8.48
CA PHE A 107 -4.36 4.56 -9.35
C PHE A 107 -5.04 4.90 -10.68
N ASP A 108 -5.70 3.93 -11.31
CA ASP A 108 -6.43 4.13 -12.57
C ASP A 108 -7.58 5.16 -12.45
N GLN A 109 -8.12 5.33 -11.24
CA GLN A 109 -9.14 6.33 -10.94
C GLN A 109 -8.55 7.67 -10.51
N SER A 110 -7.25 7.72 -10.24
CA SER A 110 -6.55 8.93 -9.81
C SER A 110 -6.04 9.71 -11.02
N GLU A 111 -6.12 11.03 -10.94
CA GLU A 111 -5.45 11.90 -11.91
C GLU A 111 -4.00 12.14 -11.44
N PHE A 112 -3.14 11.10 -11.57
CA PHE A 112 -1.77 11.21 -11.10
C PHE A 112 -0.97 12.17 -11.98
N PRO A 113 -0.20 13.12 -11.40
CA PRO A 113 0.32 14.28 -12.15
C PRO A 113 1.54 13.99 -13.01
N ILE A 114 2.16 12.82 -12.86
CA ILE A 114 3.34 12.43 -13.64
C ILE A 114 3.12 11.09 -14.36
N PRO A 115 3.75 10.89 -15.53
CA PRO A 115 3.62 9.63 -16.24
C PRO A 115 4.32 8.50 -15.48
N VAL A 116 3.61 7.40 -15.28
CA VAL A 116 4.09 6.21 -14.57
C VAL A 116 4.30 5.06 -15.55
N SER A 117 5.47 4.40 -15.48
CA SER A 117 5.79 3.26 -16.34
C SER A 117 5.22 1.95 -15.82
N GLU A 118 5.31 1.73 -14.51
CA GLU A 118 4.85 0.52 -13.84
C GLU A 118 4.66 0.77 -12.35
N ILE A 119 3.90 -0.10 -11.70
CA ILE A 119 3.71 -0.12 -10.25
C ILE A 119 4.14 -1.49 -9.75
N VAL A 120 5.17 -1.54 -8.91
CA VAL A 120 5.77 -2.78 -8.45
C VAL A 120 5.92 -2.83 -6.92
N LEU A 121 5.79 -4.03 -6.35
CA LEU A 121 6.20 -4.28 -4.97
C LEU A 121 7.69 -4.56 -4.93
N ILE A 122 8.38 -3.92 -3.99
CA ILE A 122 9.78 -4.21 -3.73
C ILE A 122 9.92 -5.63 -3.17
N GLU A 123 10.88 -6.38 -3.69
CA GLU A 123 11.30 -7.63 -3.06
C GLU A 123 11.79 -7.35 -1.64
N ASP A 124 11.44 -8.22 -0.69
CA ASP A 124 11.85 -8.09 0.71
C ASP A 124 11.44 -6.74 1.35
N ALA A 125 10.16 -6.39 1.23
CA ALA A 125 9.59 -5.13 1.71
C ALA A 125 9.83 -4.86 3.22
N HIS A 126 10.11 -5.90 4.02
CA HIS A 126 10.42 -5.74 5.45
C HIS A 126 11.78 -5.10 5.71
N THR A 127 12.78 -5.39 4.88
CA THR A 127 14.15 -4.91 5.05
C THR A 127 14.50 -3.77 4.11
N ALA A 128 13.64 -3.44 3.15
CA ALA A 128 13.90 -2.45 2.10
C ALA A 128 14.37 -1.10 2.64
N VAL A 129 13.71 -0.57 3.67
CA VAL A 129 14.08 0.72 4.28
C VAL A 129 15.46 0.63 4.94
N ALA A 130 15.72 -0.43 5.72
CA ALA A 130 17.01 -0.61 6.38
C ALA A 130 18.17 -0.77 5.37
N ARG A 131 17.93 -1.49 4.28
CA ARG A 131 18.90 -1.63 3.17
C ARG A 131 19.15 -0.31 2.47
N GLY A 132 18.11 0.48 2.22
CA GLY A 132 18.25 1.82 1.65
C GLY A 132 19.08 2.74 2.52
N CYS A 133 18.82 2.76 3.84
CA CYS A 133 19.62 3.51 4.80
C CYS A 133 21.10 3.06 4.85
N LEU A 134 21.34 1.74 4.76
CA LEU A 134 22.71 1.21 4.71
C LEU A 134 23.43 1.63 3.42
N SER A 135 22.76 1.56 2.28
CA SER A 135 23.35 1.99 1.00
C SER A 135 23.70 3.47 1.01
N GLU A 136 22.83 4.31 1.57
CA GLU A 136 23.08 5.74 1.70
C GLU A 136 24.28 6.05 2.61
N ALA A 137 24.37 5.34 3.74
CA ALA A 137 25.52 5.48 4.65
C ALA A 137 26.85 5.09 3.99
N GLN A 138 26.85 4.01 3.19
CA GLN A 138 28.04 3.57 2.46
C GLN A 138 28.49 4.60 1.39
N LEU A 139 27.53 5.17 0.64
CA LEU A 139 27.83 6.22 -0.33
C LEU A 139 28.41 7.48 0.34
N ALA A 140 27.86 7.87 1.48
CA ALA A 140 28.38 9.02 2.23
C ALA A 140 29.83 8.81 2.74
N GLU A 141 30.19 7.58 3.16
CA GLU A 141 31.56 7.25 3.55
C GLU A 141 32.53 7.29 2.35
N GLU A 142 32.11 6.80 1.17
CA GLU A 142 32.92 6.85 -0.06
C GLU A 142 33.20 8.29 -0.50
N ASP A 143 32.20 9.18 -0.44
CA ASP A 143 32.37 10.59 -0.78
C ASP A 143 33.35 11.32 0.15
N GLU A 144 33.40 10.97 1.46
CA GLU A 144 34.35 11.55 2.41
C GLU A 144 35.79 11.05 2.19
N GLU A 145 35.98 9.84 1.67
CA GLU A 145 37.32 9.30 1.35
C GLU A 145 37.91 9.90 0.08
N ASP A 146 37.08 10.28 -0.89
CA ASP A 146 37.56 10.90 -2.16
C ASP A 146 37.91 12.38 -2.00
N ASP A 147 37.46 13.07 -0.96
CA ASP A 147 37.77 14.47 -0.67
C ASP A 147 39.04 14.67 0.19
N ASN A 148 39.77 13.63 0.60
CA ASN A 148 41.01 13.67 1.37
C ASN A 148 42.23 13.28 0.53
#